data_20a5ad26e881c1d68374833c5c296ab4
#
_entry.id   20a5ad26e881c1d68374833c5c296ab4
#
_cell.length_a   1.000
_cell.length_b   1.000
_cell.length_c   1.000
_cell.angle_alpha   90.00
_cell.angle_beta   90.00
_cell.angle_gamma   90.00
#
_symmetry.space_group_name_H-M   'P 1'
#
loop_
_entity.id
_entity.type
_entity.pdbx_description
1 polymer ?
#
loop_
_entity_poly.entity_id
_entity_poly.type
_entity_poly.pdbx_seq_one_letter_code
_entity_poly.pdbx_strand_id
1 'polypeptide(L)'
;MDYKMTIAGLERHLPLCKITDDLYIAGFIMFNDVEITEACARELLRRAPEFDVLITAESKGIPLCYEMSRQSGKPYIVARKGPKLYMQDIVTVHVNSITTSHVQTMCLGKAEREVMEGKRILLIDDVISTGESIAALEKLVEEVGGNIVGKFTVLAEGEAADRDDITYLEYLPLFNSDGTPQ
;
A
#
# COMPACT_ATOMS: atom_id res chain seq x y z
N MET A 1 -18.36 13.97 9.96
CA MET A 1 -19.02 12.64 9.82
C MET A 1 -17.94 11.60 9.83
N ASP A 2 -18.17 10.47 10.48
CA ASP A 2 -17.21 9.37 10.57
C ASP A 2 -17.87 8.07 10.13
N TYR A 3 -17.11 7.24 9.46
CA TYR A 3 -17.51 5.88 9.14
C TYR A 3 -16.90 4.90 10.15
N LYS A 4 -17.77 4.15 10.82
CA LYS A 4 -17.36 3.15 11.80
C LYS A 4 -17.18 1.80 11.11
N MET A 5 -15.99 1.20 11.26
CA MET A 5 -15.72 -0.14 10.75
C MET A 5 -14.82 -0.95 11.68
N THR A 6 -14.82 -2.25 11.50
CA THR A 6 -13.93 -3.17 12.21
C THR A 6 -12.82 -3.60 11.26
N ILE A 7 -11.56 -3.42 11.67
CA ILE A 7 -10.36 -3.75 10.88
C ILE A 7 -9.47 -4.64 11.74
N ALA A 8 -9.13 -5.83 11.27
CA ALA A 8 -8.33 -6.81 12.01
C ALA A 8 -8.84 -7.07 13.44
N GLY A 9 -10.19 -7.06 13.63
CA GLY A 9 -10.85 -7.25 14.92
C GLY A 9 -10.93 -6.01 15.81
N LEU A 10 -10.43 -4.86 15.37
CA LEU A 10 -10.42 -3.59 16.11
C LEU A 10 -11.40 -2.60 15.49
N GLU A 11 -12.22 -1.97 16.34
CA GLU A 11 -13.14 -0.92 15.90
C GLU A 11 -12.40 0.40 15.69
N ARG A 12 -12.64 1.05 14.53
CA ARG A 12 -12.11 2.39 14.22
C ARG A 12 -13.17 3.29 13.61
N HIS A 13 -13.03 4.59 13.84
CA HIS A 13 -13.84 5.65 13.28
C HIS A 13 -13.00 6.41 12.26
N LEU A 14 -13.35 6.28 10.98
CA LEU A 14 -12.64 6.90 9.87
C LEU A 14 -13.33 8.21 9.48
N PRO A 15 -12.66 9.36 9.50
CA PRO A 15 -13.27 10.62 9.11
C PRO A 15 -13.64 10.61 7.63
N LEU A 16 -14.85 11.08 7.30
CA LEU A 16 -15.28 11.24 5.91
C LEU A 16 -14.73 12.54 5.34
N CYS A 17 -14.00 12.42 4.25
CA CYS A 17 -13.32 13.49 3.55
C CYS A 17 -13.96 13.73 2.19
N LYS A 18 -14.35 14.97 1.92
CA LYS A 18 -14.96 15.38 0.65
C LYS A 18 -13.93 15.38 -0.48
N ILE A 19 -14.26 14.71 -1.58
CA ILE A 19 -13.49 14.73 -2.83
C ILE A 19 -14.20 15.63 -3.86
N THR A 20 -15.50 15.40 -4.08
CA THR A 20 -16.37 16.25 -4.91
C THR A 20 -17.65 16.58 -4.14
N ASP A 21 -18.61 17.27 -4.77
CA ASP A 21 -19.89 17.57 -4.12
C ASP A 21 -20.70 16.29 -3.81
N ASP A 22 -20.51 15.24 -4.60
CA ASP A 22 -21.28 13.99 -4.51
C ASP A 22 -20.43 12.78 -4.05
N LEU A 23 -19.11 12.96 -3.87
CA LEU A 23 -18.20 11.87 -3.54
C LEU A 23 -17.36 12.18 -2.30
N TYR A 24 -17.43 11.29 -1.32
CA TYR A 24 -16.61 11.29 -0.13
C TYR A 24 -15.86 9.96 0.00
N ILE A 25 -14.68 10.00 0.64
CA ILE A 25 -13.88 8.84 1.02
C ILE A 25 -13.70 8.82 2.54
N ALA A 26 -13.45 7.64 3.09
CA ALA A 26 -13.08 7.52 4.50
C ALA A 26 -11.55 7.54 4.66
N GLY A 27 -11.06 8.44 5.48
CA GLY A 27 -9.62 8.62 5.71
C GLY A 27 -9.05 7.55 6.63
N PHE A 28 -8.43 6.52 6.06
CA PHE A 28 -7.67 5.54 6.85
C PHE A 28 -6.21 5.97 6.95
N ILE A 29 -5.74 6.19 8.17
CA ILE A 29 -4.38 6.65 8.46
C ILE A 29 -3.82 5.81 9.61
N MET A 30 -2.77 5.04 9.34
CA MET A 30 -2.12 4.17 10.34
C MET A 30 -1.08 4.93 11.19
N PHE A 31 -0.73 6.15 10.84
CA PHE A 31 0.19 6.96 11.64
C PHE A 31 -0.37 7.17 13.05
N ASN A 32 0.47 7.00 14.07
CA ASN A 32 0.13 7.12 15.49
C ASN A 32 -0.81 6.04 16.04
N ASP A 33 -1.23 5.06 15.23
CA ASP A 33 -2.06 3.94 15.67
C ASP A 33 -1.28 2.62 15.64
N VAL A 34 -0.54 2.40 16.71
CA VAL A 34 0.33 1.21 16.85
C VAL A 34 -0.50 -0.07 16.92
N GLU A 35 -1.61 -0.03 17.66
CA GLU A 35 -2.48 -1.20 17.87
C GLU A 35 -3.05 -1.73 16.54
N ILE A 36 -3.59 -0.84 15.68
CA ILE A 36 -4.11 -1.23 14.38
C ILE A 36 -3.00 -1.71 13.45
N THR A 37 -1.83 -1.07 13.50
CA THR A 37 -0.67 -1.45 12.69
C THR A 37 -0.19 -2.86 13.02
N GLU A 38 -0.05 -3.19 14.30
CA GLU A 38 0.33 -4.53 14.76
C GLU A 38 -0.71 -5.60 14.38
N ALA A 39 -1.99 -5.30 14.57
CA ALA A 39 -3.08 -6.22 14.26
C ALA A 39 -3.18 -6.49 12.75
N CYS A 40 -3.15 -5.45 11.92
CA CYS A 40 -3.19 -5.58 10.46
C CYS A 40 -1.97 -6.34 9.91
N ALA A 41 -0.77 -6.04 10.40
CA ALA A 41 0.45 -6.74 10.02
C ALA A 41 0.35 -8.24 10.30
N ARG A 42 -0.13 -8.61 11.48
CA ARG A 42 -0.33 -10.01 11.88
C ARG A 42 -1.33 -10.73 10.97
N GLU A 43 -2.48 -10.11 10.69
CA GLU A 43 -3.51 -10.73 9.86
C GLU A 43 -3.07 -10.86 8.40
N LEU A 44 -2.36 -9.87 7.85
CA LEU A 44 -1.82 -9.96 6.49
C LEU A 44 -0.72 -11.04 6.39
N LEU A 45 0.19 -11.13 7.37
CA LEU A 45 1.22 -12.17 7.39
C LEU A 45 0.64 -13.60 7.45
N ARG A 46 -0.49 -13.80 8.12
CA ARG A 46 -1.18 -15.10 8.15
C ARG A 46 -1.70 -15.56 6.79
N ARG A 47 -1.97 -14.61 5.89
CA ARG A 47 -2.47 -14.85 4.52
C ARG A 47 -1.35 -14.86 3.49
N ALA A 48 -0.17 -14.35 3.86
CA ALA A 48 0.94 -14.16 2.93
C ALA A 48 1.53 -15.50 2.46
N PRO A 49 1.88 -15.62 1.17
CA PRO A 49 2.70 -16.72 0.70
C PRO A 49 4.12 -16.61 1.25
N GLU A 50 4.97 -17.58 0.95
CA GLU A 50 6.39 -17.42 1.23
C GLU A 50 7.00 -16.26 0.43
N PHE A 51 7.71 -15.37 1.11
CA PHE A 51 8.39 -14.22 0.53
C PHE A 51 9.76 -13.99 1.16
N ASP A 52 10.59 -13.19 0.52
CA ASP A 52 11.93 -12.87 0.98
C ASP A 52 12.06 -11.40 1.40
N VAL A 53 11.36 -10.49 0.71
CA VAL A 53 11.44 -9.04 0.92
C VAL A 53 10.06 -8.41 0.80
N LEU A 54 9.79 -7.41 1.63
CA LEU A 54 8.61 -6.56 1.57
C LEU A 54 8.95 -5.24 0.87
N ILE A 55 8.02 -4.68 0.09
CA ILE A 55 8.17 -3.35 -0.47
C ILE A 55 6.88 -2.55 -0.35
N THR A 56 7.02 -1.28 -0.03
CA THR A 56 5.91 -0.31 -0.02
C THR A 56 6.33 1.01 -0.67
N ALA A 57 5.34 1.78 -1.09
CA ALA A 57 5.56 3.15 -1.56
C ALA A 57 5.61 4.14 -0.39
N GLU A 58 6.41 5.19 -0.52
CA GLU A 58 6.36 6.37 0.37
C GLU A 58 4.95 6.98 0.28
N SER A 59 4.18 7.21 1.39
CA SER A 59 4.63 7.18 2.77
C SER A 59 3.68 6.40 3.70
N LYS A 60 2.36 6.31 3.43
CA LYS A 60 1.37 5.83 4.40
C LYS A 60 1.47 4.33 4.71
N GLY A 61 1.91 3.52 3.76
CA GLY A 61 2.15 2.09 3.96
C GLY A 61 3.40 1.76 4.78
N ILE A 62 4.27 2.74 5.07
CA ILE A 62 5.55 2.49 5.76
C ILE A 62 5.36 1.85 7.15
N PRO A 63 4.47 2.34 8.04
CA PRO A 63 4.29 1.71 9.35
C PRO A 63 3.87 0.23 9.26
N LEU A 64 2.95 -0.08 8.36
CA LEU A 64 2.51 -1.45 8.11
C LEU A 64 3.66 -2.33 7.61
N CYS A 65 4.38 -1.87 6.59
CA CYS A 65 5.49 -2.62 5.99
C CYS A 65 6.63 -2.86 6.99
N TYR A 66 6.96 -1.84 7.81
CA TYR A 66 7.92 -1.98 8.91
C TYR A 66 7.46 -3.04 9.92
N GLU A 67 6.21 -2.98 10.34
CA GLU A 67 5.68 -3.91 11.35
C GLU A 67 5.60 -5.36 10.81
N MET A 68 5.22 -5.53 9.54
CA MET A 68 5.28 -6.84 8.88
C MET A 68 6.73 -7.36 8.81
N SER A 69 7.71 -6.49 8.55
CA SER A 69 9.14 -6.82 8.59
C SER A 69 9.57 -7.26 9.99
N ARG A 70 9.18 -6.51 11.02
CA ARG A 70 9.49 -6.84 12.42
C ARG A 70 8.92 -8.19 12.84
N GLN A 71 7.66 -8.47 12.48
CA GLN A 71 7.00 -9.73 12.85
C GLN A 71 7.53 -10.94 12.07
N SER A 72 7.86 -10.76 10.79
CA SER A 72 8.33 -11.86 9.93
C SER A 72 9.85 -12.09 9.97
N GLY A 73 10.62 -11.11 10.45
CA GLY A 73 12.08 -11.12 10.38
C GLY A 73 12.64 -10.95 8.97
N LYS A 74 11.81 -10.54 8.00
CA LYS A 74 12.21 -10.30 6.61
C LYS A 74 12.51 -8.81 6.38
N PRO A 75 13.46 -8.46 5.51
CA PRO A 75 13.76 -7.06 5.20
C PRO A 75 12.59 -6.39 4.49
N TYR A 76 12.50 -5.05 4.63
CA TYR A 76 11.56 -4.24 3.88
C TYR A 76 12.27 -3.09 3.17
N ILE A 77 11.67 -2.63 2.10
CA ILE A 77 12.15 -1.55 1.25
C ILE A 77 11.04 -0.52 1.07
N VAL A 78 11.45 0.75 1.02
CA VAL A 78 10.54 1.87 0.73
C VAL A 78 10.90 2.47 -0.62
N ALA A 79 10.03 2.30 -1.62
CA ALA A 79 10.13 3.01 -2.89
C ALA A 79 9.85 4.50 -2.68
N ARG A 80 10.76 5.35 -3.15
CA ARG A 80 10.71 6.81 -2.91
C ARG A 80 9.98 7.50 -4.06
N LYS A 81 9.20 8.52 -3.76
CA LYS A 81 8.50 9.36 -4.77
C LYS A 81 9.42 10.29 -5.56
N GLY A 82 10.71 10.26 -5.28
CA GLY A 82 11.74 11.01 -5.99
C GLY A 82 13.13 10.69 -5.46
N PRO A 83 14.17 10.96 -6.25
CA PRO A 83 15.55 10.71 -5.88
C PRO A 83 15.95 11.45 -4.60
N LYS A 84 16.77 10.82 -3.77
CA LYS A 84 17.38 11.45 -2.58
C LYS A 84 18.88 11.53 -2.77
N LEU A 85 19.51 12.51 -2.14
CA LEU A 85 20.95 12.79 -2.29
C LEU A 85 21.88 11.61 -1.94
N TYR A 86 21.41 10.71 -1.09
CA TYR A 86 22.18 9.53 -0.67
C TYR A 86 22.03 8.33 -1.60
N MET A 87 21.13 8.36 -2.57
CA MET A 87 20.87 7.26 -3.48
C MET A 87 21.89 7.23 -4.61
N GLN A 88 22.40 6.06 -4.94
CA GLN A 88 23.32 5.81 -6.03
C GLN A 88 22.67 4.89 -7.07
N ASP A 89 23.05 5.02 -8.34
CA ASP A 89 22.60 4.20 -9.47
C ASP A 89 21.06 4.00 -9.45
N ILE A 90 20.35 5.13 -9.46
CA ILE A 90 18.90 5.19 -9.24
C ILE A 90 18.16 4.58 -10.44
N VAL A 91 17.26 3.64 -10.14
CA VAL A 91 16.22 3.19 -11.08
C VAL A 91 14.96 3.99 -10.79
N THR A 92 14.36 4.53 -11.84
CA THR A 92 13.14 5.34 -11.75
C THR A 92 12.10 4.81 -12.71
N VAL A 93 10.88 4.60 -12.22
CA VAL A 93 9.71 4.29 -13.04
C VAL A 93 8.71 5.43 -12.99
N HIS A 94 8.03 5.64 -14.10
CA HIS A 94 6.96 6.61 -14.24
C HIS A 94 5.68 5.88 -14.62
N VAL A 95 4.61 6.14 -13.85
CA VAL A 95 3.27 5.62 -14.14
C VAL A 95 2.33 6.80 -14.33
N ASN A 96 1.74 6.87 -15.53
CA ASN A 96 0.72 7.86 -15.81
C ASN A 96 -0.56 7.47 -15.07
N SER A 97 -1.10 8.39 -14.28
CA SER A 97 -2.45 8.24 -13.73
C SER A 97 -3.47 8.23 -14.87
N ILE A 98 -4.40 7.30 -14.81
CA ILE A 98 -5.52 7.24 -15.76
C ILE A 98 -6.55 8.33 -15.45
N THR A 99 -6.62 8.75 -14.18
CA THR A 99 -7.66 9.64 -13.67
C THR A 99 -7.23 11.08 -13.47
N THR A 100 -5.91 11.34 -13.40
CA THR A 100 -5.35 12.68 -13.17
C THR A 100 -4.14 12.91 -14.07
N SER A 101 -3.83 14.18 -14.39
CA SER A 101 -2.65 14.56 -15.18
C SER A 101 -1.31 14.37 -14.42
N HIS A 102 -1.32 13.65 -13.30
CA HIS A 102 -0.14 13.45 -12.48
C HIS A 102 0.59 12.16 -12.86
N VAL A 103 1.90 12.28 -13.12
CA VAL A 103 2.81 11.15 -13.28
C VAL A 103 3.28 10.74 -11.90
N GLN A 104 2.98 9.51 -11.50
CA GLN A 104 3.58 8.94 -10.31
C GLN A 104 5.00 8.48 -10.62
N THR A 105 5.95 9.02 -9.87
CA THR A 105 7.36 8.64 -9.96
C THR A 105 7.72 7.80 -8.75
N MET A 106 8.33 6.64 -9.00
CA MET A 106 8.92 5.84 -7.93
C MET A 106 10.34 5.46 -8.28
N CYS A 107 11.22 5.47 -7.30
CA CYS A 107 12.62 5.15 -7.50
C CYS A 107 13.22 4.33 -6.35
N LEU A 108 14.24 3.55 -6.70
CA LEU A 108 15.12 2.78 -5.81
C LEU A 108 16.58 3.11 -6.13
N GLY A 109 17.42 3.06 -5.10
CA GLY A 109 18.86 3.10 -5.28
C GLY A 109 19.47 1.70 -5.47
N LYS A 110 20.79 1.69 -5.65
CA LYS A 110 21.56 0.45 -5.85
C LYS A 110 21.41 -0.54 -4.69
N ALA A 111 21.48 -0.06 -3.45
CA ALA A 111 21.41 -0.93 -2.28
C ALA A 111 20.08 -1.69 -2.18
N GLU A 112 18.97 -1.01 -2.47
CA GLU A 112 17.64 -1.61 -2.48
C GLU A 112 17.49 -2.64 -3.60
N ARG A 113 18.04 -2.35 -4.79
CA ARG A 113 18.04 -3.28 -5.93
C ARG A 113 18.77 -4.58 -5.60
N GLU A 114 19.96 -4.49 -5.02
CA GLU A 114 20.78 -5.67 -4.65
C GLU A 114 20.04 -6.57 -3.65
N VAL A 115 19.20 -6.01 -2.79
CA VAL A 115 18.39 -6.79 -1.85
C VAL A 115 17.22 -7.50 -2.53
N MET A 116 16.72 -6.94 -3.65
CA MET A 116 15.49 -7.42 -4.31
C MET A 116 15.73 -8.35 -5.49
N GLU A 117 16.87 -8.24 -6.16
CA GLU A 117 17.19 -9.00 -7.38
C GLU A 117 17.07 -10.52 -7.16
N GLY A 118 16.22 -11.17 -7.97
CA GLY A 118 15.96 -12.61 -7.89
C GLY A 118 15.14 -13.06 -6.69
N LYS A 119 14.70 -12.15 -5.80
CA LYS A 119 13.96 -12.48 -4.57
C LYS A 119 12.45 -12.52 -4.81
N ARG A 120 11.74 -13.21 -3.91
CA ARG A 120 10.28 -13.21 -3.84
C ARG A 120 9.83 -11.96 -3.08
N ILE A 121 9.14 -11.08 -3.79
CA ILE A 121 8.76 -9.74 -3.29
C ILE A 121 7.27 -9.69 -2.98
N LEU A 122 6.93 -9.25 -1.78
CA LEU A 122 5.56 -8.97 -1.35
C LEU A 122 5.33 -7.46 -1.36
N LEU A 123 4.38 -7.01 -2.18
CA LEU A 123 4.00 -5.59 -2.27
C LEU A 123 2.98 -5.26 -1.20
N ILE A 124 3.20 -4.17 -0.47
CA ILE A 124 2.39 -3.76 0.69
C ILE A 124 1.91 -2.32 0.49
N ASP A 125 0.62 -2.09 0.75
CA ASP A 125 0.05 -0.75 0.87
C ASP A 125 -0.94 -0.68 2.04
N ASP A 126 -1.32 0.52 2.48
CA ASP A 126 -2.36 0.70 3.51
C ASP A 126 -3.76 0.63 2.89
N VAL A 127 -3.98 1.31 1.77
CA VAL A 127 -5.24 1.33 1.01
C VAL A 127 -4.94 1.22 -0.48
N ILE A 128 -5.56 0.29 -1.16
CA ILE A 128 -5.61 0.25 -2.62
C ILE A 128 -6.97 0.78 -3.08
N SER A 129 -6.95 1.87 -3.85
CA SER A 129 -8.12 2.49 -4.48
C SER A 129 -8.00 2.38 -6.00
N THR A 130 -7.43 3.37 -6.69
CA THR A 130 -7.23 3.33 -8.15
C THR A 130 -6.17 2.31 -8.58
N GLY A 131 -5.31 1.88 -7.66
CA GLY A 131 -4.24 0.92 -7.92
C GLY A 131 -2.99 1.51 -8.59
N GLU A 132 -2.91 2.84 -8.76
CA GLU A 132 -1.76 3.49 -9.41
C GLU A 132 -0.44 3.27 -8.65
N SER A 133 -0.48 3.39 -7.31
CA SER A 133 0.70 3.17 -6.47
C SER A 133 1.21 1.73 -6.55
N ILE A 134 0.30 0.76 -6.51
CA ILE A 134 0.67 -0.65 -6.60
C ILE A 134 1.21 -0.99 -7.99
N ALA A 135 0.63 -0.44 -9.07
CA ALA A 135 1.11 -0.61 -10.42
C ALA A 135 2.52 -0.01 -10.64
N ALA A 136 2.81 1.11 -9.99
CA ALA A 136 4.14 1.70 -10.01
C ALA A 136 5.17 0.83 -9.26
N LEU A 137 4.77 0.23 -8.12
CA LEU A 137 5.60 -0.73 -7.40
C LEU A 137 5.86 -2.00 -8.23
N GLU A 138 4.85 -2.53 -8.93
CA GLU A 138 5.01 -3.68 -9.82
C GLU A 138 6.09 -3.44 -10.86
N LYS A 139 5.96 -2.34 -11.62
CA LYS A 139 6.96 -1.96 -12.63
C LYS A 139 8.37 -1.82 -12.03
N LEU A 140 8.46 -1.23 -10.85
CA LEU A 140 9.75 -1.02 -10.20
C LEU A 140 10.40 -2.35 -9.79
N VAL A 141 9.61 -3.29 -9.26
CA VAL A 141 10.07 -4.63 -8.88
C VAL A 141 10.51 -5.43 -10.12
N GLU A 142 9.73 -5.36 -11.21
CA GLU A 142 10.08 -6.00 -12.48
C GLU A 142 11.38 -5.45 -13.06
N GLU A 143 11.55 -4.13 -13.07
CA GLU A 143 12.74 -3.45 -13.58
C GLU A 143 14.02 -3.85 -12.84
N VAL A 144 13.93 -4.15 -11.53
CA VAL A 144 15.07 -4.59 -10.74
C VAL A 144 15.22 -6.12 -10.67
N GLY A 145 14.41 -6.87 -11.40
CA GLY A 145 14.51 -8.33 -11.48
C GLY A 145 13.99 -9.07 -10.25
N GLY A 146 13.07 -8.47 -9.49
CA GLY A 146 12.37 -9.13 -8.40
C GLY A 146 11.20 -9.99 -8.91
N ASN A 147 10.80 -10.99 -8.12
CA ASN A 147 9.67 -11.88 -8.44
C ASN A 147 8.49 -11.54 -7.52
N ILE A 148 7.44 -10.92 -8.04
CA ILE A 148 6.26 -10.55 -7.25
C ILE A 148 5.49 -11.83 -6.88
N VAL A 149 5.27 -12.05 -5.58
CA VAL A 149 4.54 -13.21 -5.06
C VAL A 149 3.19 -12.85 -4.45
N GLY A 150 2.89 -11.57 -4.30
CA GLY A 150 1.59 -11.07 -3.84
C GLY A 150 1.55 -9.57 -3.69
N LYS A 151 0.32 -9.05 -3.66
CA LYS A 151 0.00 -7.63 -3.44
C LYS A 151 -1.01 -7.56 -2.31
N PHE A 152 -0.64 -6.92 -1.22
CA PHE A 152 -1.37 -6.96 0.03
C PHE A 152 -1.68 -5.56 0.53
N THR A 153 -2.88 -5.36 1.03
CA THR A 153 -3.32 -4.09 1.59
C THR A 153 -4.24 -4.31 2.78
N VAL A 154 -4.37 -3.33 3.65
CA VAL A 154 -5.35 -3.39 4.74
C VAL A 154 -6.76 -3.22 4.17
N LEU A 155 -6.97 -2.18 3.36
CA LEU A 155 -8.27 -1.87 2.81
C LEU A 155 -8.23 -1.84 1.28
N ALA A 156 -9.27 -2.42 0.66
CA ALA A 156 -9.58 -2.24 -0.75
C ALA A 156 -10.75 -1.26 -0.89
N GLU A 157 -10.51 -0.09 -1.49
CA GLU A 157 -11.50 0.97 -1.60
C GLU A 157 -12.23 0.92 -2.93
N GLY A 158 -13.57 0.95 -2.87
CA GLY A 158 -14.43 0.97 -4.06
C GLY A 158 -14.18 -0.24 -4.96
N GLU A 159 -14.00 -0.01 -6.26
CA GLU A 159 -13.80 -1.05 -7.28
C GLU A 159 -12.50 -1.87 -7.10
N ALA A 160 -11.56 -1.40 -6.27
CA ALA A 160 -10.38 -2.19 -5.97
C ALA A 160 -10.70 -3.52 -5.28
N ALA A 161 -11.85 -3.61 -4.61
CA ALA A 161 -12.29 -4.84 -3.96
C ALA A 161 -12.70 -5.95 -4.94
N ASP A 162 -12.99 -5.60 -6.19
CA ASP A 162 -13.35 -6.55 -7.26
C ASP A 162 -12.11 -7.19 -7.92
N ARG A 163 -10.92 -6.76 -7.55
CA ARG A 163 -9.66 -7.28 -8.09
C ARG A 163 -9.34 -8.64 -7.49
N ASP A 164 -8.99 -9.59 -8.34
CA ASP A 164 -8.57 -10.95 -7.99
C ASP A 164 -7.06 -11.10 -7.77
N ASP A 165 -6.29 -10.06 -8.09
CA ASP A 165 -4.82 -10.04 -8.00
C ASP A 165 -4.28 -9.40 -6.71
N ILE A 166 -5.15 -8.94 -5.81
CA ILE A 166 -4.78 -8.36 -4.52
C ILE A 166 -5.38 -9.16 -3.36
N THR A 167 -4.73 -9.09 -2.21
CA THR A 167 -5.26 -9.61 -0.94
C THR A 167 -5.45 -8.44 0.03
N TYR A 168 -6.64 -8.29 0.55
CA TYR A 168 -6.99 -7.24 1.51
C TYR A 168 -7.69 -7.80 2.75
N LEU A 169 -7.70 -7.04 3.84
CA LEU A 169 -8.39 -7.43 5.06
C LEU A 169 -9.87 -7.10 4.98
N GLU A 170 -10.21 -5.84 4.63
CA GLU A 170 -11.58 -5.34 4.64
C GLU A 170 -11.87 -4.45 3.42
N TYR A 171 -13.13 -4.45 3.01
CA TYR A 171 -13.66 -3.55 1.99
C TYR A 171 -13.91 -2.16 2.57
N LEU A 172 -13.50 -1.12 1.86
CA LEU A 172 -13.80 0.27 2.18
C LEU A 172 -14.73 0.87 1.12
N PRO A 173 -15.99 1.19 1.45
CA PRO A 173 -16.90 1.80 0.49
C PRO A 173 -16.50 3.24 0.14
N LEU A 174 -16.97 3.71 -0.99
CA LEU A 174 -17.10 5.13 -1.30
C LEU A 174 -18.40 5.65 -0.67
N PHE A 175 -18.54 6.98 -0.51
CA PHE A 175 -19.66 7.56 0.23
C PHE A 175 -20.34 8.69 -0.55
N ASN A 176 -21.64 8.80 -0.37
CA ASN A 176 -22.45 9.93 -0.80
C ASN A 176 -22.19 11.15 0.11
N SER A 177 -22.70 12.32 -0.30
CA SER A 177 -22.55 13.57 0.46
C SER A 177 -23.24 13.57 1.83
N ASP A 178 -24.20 12.68 2.04
CA ASP A 178 -24.88 12.47 3.33
C ASP A 178 -24.17 11.48 4.25
N GLY A 179 -23.05 10.88 3.80
CA GLY A 179 -22.25 9.90 4.53
C GLY A 179 -22.74 8.47 4.40
N THR A 180 -23.72 8.19 3.55
CA THR A 180 -24.14 6.80 3.27
C THR A 180 -23.16 6.13 2.30
N PRO A 181 -22.83 4.83 2.48
CA PRO A 181 -22.06 4.08 1.51
C PRO A 181 -22.74 4.01 0.13
N GLN A 182 -21.93 4.06 -0.93
CA GLN A 182 -22.37 3.86 -2.32
C GLN A 182 -22.49 2.38 -2.64
#